data_3b3cc2737c3dd07eb4ab0ef20b28d71e
#
_entry.id   3b3cc2737c3dd07eb4ab0ef20b28d71e
#
_cell.length_a   1.000
_cell.length_b   1.000
_cell.length_c   1.000
_cell.angle_alpha   90.00
_cell.angle_beta   90.00
_cell.angle_gamma   90.00
#
_symmetry.space_group_name_H-M   'P 1'
#
loop_
_entity.id
_entity.type
_entity.pdbx_description
1 polymer ?
#
loop_
_entity_poly.entity_id
_entity_poly.type
_entity_poly.pdbx_seq_one_letter_code
_entity_poly.pdbx_strand_id
1 'polypeptide(L)'
;EFARDMEEVCPNTLFLNYTNPMAMLTGYMQRYTKIRTVGLCHSVQVCSEKLLEKLGMEDKLEGRRELIAGINHMGWLLELHDKDGNDLYPEIRRRAAEKNATEKHDDMVRFEYIKHLGYYCTESSEHNAEYNPLFIKSRYPEMIEKYNIPLDEYPRRCVEQIKGWEKEREDILKDGKVTHERS
;
A
#
# COMPACT_ATOMS: atom_id res chain seq x y z
N GLU A 1 -7.91 25.24 -10.74
CA GLU A 1 -7.29 25.81 -11.93
C GLU A 1 -7.17 24.72 -12.99
N PHE A 2 -6.30 23.74 -12.85
CA PHE A 2 -6.08 22.65 -13.80
C PHE A 2 -7.37 21.95 -14.29
N ALA A 3 -8.28 21.66 -13.36
CA ALA A 3 -9.56 21.03 -13.71
C ALA A 3 -10.50 21.97 -14.52
N ARG A 4 -10.44 23.28 -14.29
CA ARG A 4 -11.21 24.26 -15.07
C ARG A 4 -10.69 24.37 -16.50
N ASP A 5 -9.35 24.35 -16.65
CA ASP A 5 -8.73 24.33 -17.98
C ASP A 5 -9.14 23.06 -18.76
N MET A 6 -9.22 21.91 -18.05
CA MET A 6 -9.70 20.65 -18.63
C MET A 6 -11.20 20.72 -19.02
N GLU A 7 -12.04 21.38 -18.23
CA GLU A 7 -13.46 21.58 -18.57
C GLU A 7 -13.62 22.36 -19.89
N GLU A 8 -12.72 23.29 -20.15
CA GLU A 8 -12.74 24.10 -21.37
C GLU A 8 -12.16 23.35 -22.57
N VAL A 9 -11.02 22.69 -22.39
CA VAL A 9 -10.22 22.11 -23.50
C VAL A 9 -10.58 20.66 -23.80
N CYS A 10 -10.92 19.85 -22.76
CA CYS A 10 -11.19 18.41 -22.89
C CYS A 10 -12.28 17.91 -21.92
N PRO A 11 -13.52 18.41 -22.01
CA PRO A 11 -14.58 18.17 -21.02
C PRO A 11 -15.01 16.72 -20.87
N ASN A 12 -14.75 15.88 -21.86
CA ASN A 12 -15.13 14.46 -21.86
C ASN A 12 -14.01 13.52 -21.34
N THR A 13 -12.90 14.08 -20.89
CA THR A 13 -11.77 13.31 -20.38
C THR A 13 -12.12 12.55 -19.09
N LEU A 14 -11.48 11.40 -18.89
CA LEU A 14 -11.39 10.72 -17.61
C LEU A 14 -10.03 11.06 -17.00
N PHE A 15 -10.03 11.79 -15.90
CA PHE A 15 -8.82 12.18 -15.20
C PHE A 15 -8.44 11.14 -14.13
N LEU A 16 -7.25 10.56 -14.25
CA LEU A 16 -6.70 9.59 -13.30
C LEU A 16 -5.74 10.32 -12.36
N ASN A 17 -6.09 10.43 -11.10
CA ASN A 17 -5.30 11.18 -10.12
C ASN A 17 -4.49 10.25 -9.22
N TYR A 18 -3.17 10.32 -9.34
CA TYR A 18 -2.22 9.68 -8.41
C TYR A 18 -1.57 10.69 -7.45
N THR A 19 -1.84 11.99 -7.62
CA THR A 19 -1.19 13.05 -6.82
C THR A 19 -1.75 13.07 -5.40
N ASN A 20 -0.88 13.10 -4.43
CA ASN A 20 -1.24 13.22 -3.02
C ASN A 20 -1.42 14.69 -2.58
N PRO A 21 -2.34 14.93 -1.63
CA PRO A 21 -3.22 13.98 -0.95
C PRO A 21 -4.39 13.50 -1.84
N MET A 22 -4.29 12.28 -2.36
CA MET A 22 -5.10 11.77 -3.47
C MET A 22 -6.60 11.83 -3.18
N ALA A 23 -7.03 11.36 -2.01
CA ALA A 23 -8.46 11.33 -1.65
C ALA A 23 -9.07 12.73 -1.58
N MET A 24 -8.34 13.70 -1.02
CA MET A 24 -8.80 15.09 -0.90
C MET A 24 -8.88 15.77 -2.27
N LEU A 25 -7.85 15.63 -3.09
CA LEU A 25 -7.80 16.23 -4.43
C LEU A 25 -8.88 15.63 -5.34
N THR A 26 -9.02 14.30 -5.35
CA THR A 26 -10.06 13.60 -6.11
C THR A 26 -11.46 14.01 -5.65
N GLY A 27 -11.70 14.02 -4.33
CA GLY A 27 -12.98 14.42 -3.76
C GLY A 27 -13.34 15.87 -4.07
N TYR A 28 -12.37 16.79 -4.07
CA TYR A 28 -12.56 18.17 -4.50
C TYR A 28 -12.98 18.25 -5.97
N MET A 29 -12.25 17.56 -6.85
CA MET A 29 -12.54 17.57 -8.28
C MET A 29 -13.94 17.00 -8.59
N GLN A 30 -14.29 15.87 -7.97
CA GLN A 30 -15.61 15.24 -8.13
C GLN A 30 -16.77 16.14 -7.65
N ARG A 31 -16.54 16.93 -6.59
CA ARG A 31 -17.57 17.78 -5.99
C ARG A 31 -17.74 19.12 -6.68
N TYR A 32 -16.66 19.72 -7.17
CA TYR A 32 -16.62 21.11 -7.61
C TYR A 32 -16.30 21.30 -9.10
N THR A 33 -16.10 20.22 -9.84
CA THR A 33 -15.83 20.24 -11.28
C THR A 33 -16.70 19.22 -12.01
N LYS A 34 -16.82 19.36 -13.33
CA LYS A 34 -17.55 18.43 -14.21
C LYS A 34 -16.64 17.32 -14.76
N ILE A 35 -15.34 17.39 -14.49
CA ILE A 35 -14.38 16.40 -14.97
C ILE A 35 -14.56 15.08 -14.22
N ARG A 36 -14.80 14.02 -14.98
CA ARG A 36 -14.83 12.66 -14.41
C ARG A 36 -13.46 12.31 -13.87
N THR A 37 -13.36 12.14 -12.56
CA THR A 37 -12.08 11.91 -11.86
C THR A 37 -12.12 10.62 -11.06
N VAL A 38 -11.04 9.84 -11.16
CA VAL A 38 -10.78 8.65 -10.35
C VAL A 38 -9.45 8.84 -9.62
N GLY A 39 -9.47 8.66 -8.30
CA GLY A 39 -8.25 8.59 -7.50
C GLY A 39 -7.69 7.17 -7.49
N LEU A 40 -6.40 7.05 -7.71
CA LEU A 40 -5.67 5.78 -7.78
C LEU A 40 -4.57 5.75 -6.73
N CYS A 41 -4.32 4.57 -6.18
CA CYS A 41 -3.24 4.34 -5.21
C CYS A 41 -2.50 3.04 -5.53
N HIS A 42 -1.16 3.08 -5.46
CA HIS A 42 -0.31 1.90 -5.67
C HIS A 42 -0.59 0.82 -4.63
N SER A 43 -0.85 1.19 -3.38
CA SER A 43 -1.14 0.22 -2.31
C SER A 43 -2.37 -0.65 -2.60
N VAL A 44 -3.32 -0.16 -3.39
CA VAL A 44 -4.47 -0.96 -3.87
C VAL A 44 -4.02 -1.93 -4.96
N GLN A 45 -3.27 -1.45 -5.94
CA GLN A 45 -2.86 -2.23 -7.11
C GLN A 45 -1.98 -3.44 -6.76
N VAL A 46 -1.09 -3.28 -5.78
CA VAL A 46 -0.16 -4.34 -5.37
C VAL A 46 -0.64 -5.15 -4.15
N CYS A 47 -1.83 -4.83 -3.62
CA CYS A 47 -2.30 -5.37 -2.34
C CYS A 47 -2.34 -6.90 -2.30
N SER A 48 -3.09 -7.51 -3.19
CA SER A 48 -3.27 -8.96 -3.22
C SER A 48 -2.02 -9.69 -3.69
N GLU A 49 -1.29 -9.11 -4.64
CA GLU A 49 -0.02 -9.66 -5.12
C GLU A 49 0.99 -9.79 -3.99
N LYS A 50 1.25 -8.70 -3.29
CA LYS A 50 2.18 -8.69 -2.15
C LYS A 50 1.75 -9.60 -1.01
N LEU A 51 0.44 -9.68 -0.74
CA LEU A 51 -0.08 -10.62 0.25
C LEU A 51 0.23 -12.07 -0.13
N LEU A 52 -0.10 -12.46 -1.35
CA LEU A 52 0.11 -13.82 -1.82
C LEU A 52 1.59 -14.19 -1.88
N GLU A 53 2.46 -13.30 -2.36
CA GLU A 53 3.92 -13.48 -2.33
C GLU A 53 4.43 -13.71 -0.90
N LYS A 54 4.04 -12.85 0.05
CA LYS A 54 4.46 -12.96 1.46
C LYS A 54 4.00 -14.26 2.14
N LEU A 55 2.95 -14.86 1.64
CA LEU A 55 2.40 -16.11 2.16
C LEU A 55 2.85 -17.36 1.37
N GLY A 56 3.70 -17.21 0.34
CA GLY A 56 4.12 -18.32 -0.51
C GLY A 56 2.95 -18.93 -1.29
N MET A 57 2.09 -18.07 -1.87
CA MET A 57 0.92 -18.43 -2.64
C MET A 57 0.97 -17.83 -4.06
N GLU A 58 2.16 -17.71 -4.63
CA GLU A 58 2.38 -17.12 -5.96
C GLU A 58 1.67 -17.91 -7.07
N ASP A 59 1.42 -19.19 -6.85
CA ASP A 59 0.62 -20.05 -7.74
C ASP A 59 -0.84 -19.59 -7.90
N LYS A 60 -1.31 -18.69 -7.03
CA LYS A 60 -2.66 -18.11 -7.03
C LYS A 60 -2.74 -16.72 -7.67
N LEU A 61 -1.63 -16.20 -8.18
CA LEU A 61 -1.59 -14.85 -8.77
C LEU A 61 -2.34 -14.77 -10.10
N GLU A 62 -2.16 -15.76 -10.96
CA GLU A 62 -2.75 -15.77 -12.30
C GLU A 62 -4.28 -15.94 -12.23
N GLY A 63 -5.00 -15.05 -12.90
CA GLY A 63 -6.47 -15.12 -13.00
C GLY A 63 -7.23 -14.85 -11.69
N ARG A 64 -6.55 -14.39 -10.65
CA ARG A 64 -7.19 -14.01 -9.39
C ARG A 64 -8.21 -12.88 -9.58
N ARG A 65 -9.21 -12.88 -8.74
CA ARG A 65 -10.22 -11.82 -8.66
C ARG A 65 -10.27 -11.29 -7.24
N GLU A 66 -10.31 -9.97 -7.11
CA GLU A 66 -10.29 -9.29 -5.83
C GLU A 66 -11.35 -8.20 -5.73
N LEU A 67 -11.82 -7.96 -4.52
CA LEU A 67 -12.66 -6.82 -4.17
C LEU A 67 -11.97 -6.04 -3.06
N ILE A 68 -11.63 -4.78 -3.35
CA ILE A 68 -11.05 -3.85 -2.37
C ILE A 68 -12.01 -2.68 -2.21
N ALA A 69 -12.32 -2.32 -0.96
CA ALA A 69 -13.15 -1.16 -0.65
C ALA A 69 -12.63 -0.43 0.60
N GLY A 70 -12.90 0.87 0.66
CA GLY A 70 -12.50 1.75 1.75
C GLY A 70 -11.97 3.08 1.24
N ILE A 71 -11.45 3.87 2.15
CA ILE A 71 -10.81 5.15 1.81
C ILE A 71 -9.30 4.95 1.60
N ASN A 72 -8.70 5.87 0.84
CA ASN A 72 -7.24 5.85 0.61
C ASN A 72 -6.47 5.87 1.93
N HIS A 73 -5.59 5.02 2.00
CA HIS A 73 -4.70 4.32 2.88
C HIS A 73 -5.42 3.44 3.93
N MET A 74 -6.73 3.35 3.93
CA MET A 74 -7.52 2.47 4.82
C MET A 74 -8.52 1.63 4.00
N GLY A 75 -8.12 1.16 2.84
CA GLY A 75 -8.87 0.18 2.07
C GLY A 75 -8.65 -1.24 2.63
N TRP A 76 -9.66 -2.09 2.45
CA TRP A 76 -9.65 -3.48 2.89
C TRP A 76 -9.83 -4.41 1.71
N LEU A 77 -9.01 -5.45 1.63
CA LEU A 77 -9.18 -6.55 0.70
C LEU A 77 -10.29 -7.46 1.25
N LEU A 78 -11.50 -7.27 0.74
CA LEU A 78 -12.71 -7.95 1.24
C LEU A 78 -12.89 -9.33 0.64
N GLU A 79 -12.51 -9.50 -0.62
CA GLU A 79 -12.61 -10.78 -1.31
C GLU A 79 -11.32 -11.04 -2.10
N LEU A 80 -10.88 -12.27 -2.10
CA LEU A 80 -9.79 -12.74 -2.95
C LEU A 80 -10.07 -14.18 -3.37
N HIS A 81 -10.29 -14.38 -4.66
CA HIS A 81 -10.57 -15.67 -5.26
C HIS A 81 -9.50 -16.08 -6.26
N ASP A 82 -9.21 -17.35 -6.37
CA ASP A 82 -8.36 -17.88 -7.44
C ASP A 82 -9.09 -17.87 -8.80
N LYS A 83 -8.39 -18.30 -9.86
CA LYS A 83 -8.93 -18.40 -11.22
C LYS A 83 -10.18 -19.28 -11.32
N ASP A 84 -10.31 -20.28 -10.44
CA ASP A 84 -11.39 -21.24 -10.42
C ASP A 84 -12.58 -20.78 -9.54
N GLY A 85 -12.43 -19.59 -8.90
CA GLY A 85 -13.47 -18.99 -8.05
C GLY A 85 -13.44 -19.45 -6.59
N ASN A 86 -12.40 -20.15 -6.15
CA ASN A 86 -12.28 -20.55 -4.77
C ASN A 86 -11.84 -19.37 -3.89
N ASP A 87 -12.47 -19.22 -2.72
CA ASP A 87 -12.07 -18.23 -1.73
C ASP A 87 -10.71 -18.58 -1.12
N LEU A 88 -9.76 -17.65 -1.19
CA LEU A 88 -8.40 -17.82 -0.68
C LEU A 88 -8.26 -17.43 0.80
N TYR A 89 -9.22 -16.74 1.40
CA TYR A 89 -9.11 -16.27 2.78
C TYR A 89 -8.95 -17.36 3.84
N PRO A 90 -9.56 -18.54 3.74
CA PRO A 90 -9.31 -19.62 4.70
C PRO A 90 -7.81 -19.98 4.79
N GLU A 91 -7.15 -20.11 3.66
CA GLU A 91 -5.71 -20.44 3.61
C GLU A 91 -4.83 -19.23 4.00
N ILE A 92 -5.21 -18.02 3.56
CA ILE A 92 -4.54 -16.78 3.95
C ILE A 92 -4.51 -16.62 5.48
N ARG A 93 -5.65 -16.80 6.14
CA ARG A 93 -5.75 -16.70 7.61
C ARG A 93 -4.85 -17.72 8.31
N ARG A 94 -4.83 -18.94 7.83
CA ARG A 94 -3.98 -20.01 8.39
C ARG A 94 -2.51 -19.66 8.25
N ARG A 95 -2.05 -19.33 7.03
CA ARG A 95 -0.63 -19.00 6.78
C ARG A 95 -0.19 -17.72 7.46
N ALA A 96 -1.02 -16.68 7.48
CA ALA A 96 -0.71 -15.43 8.17
C ALA A 96 -0.52 -15.65 9.69
N ALA A 97 -1.39 -16.45 10.31
CA ALA A 97 -1.26 -16.78 11.72
C ALA A 97 0.01 -17.59 12.02
N GLU A 98 0.34 -18.57 11.18
CA GLU A 98 1.54 -19.39 11.29
C GLU A 98 2.81 -18.54 11.14
N LYS A 99 2.87 -17.69 10.11
CA LYS A 99 3.99 -16.80 9.85
C LYS A 99 4.23 -15.82 11.01
N ASN A 100 3.19 -15.18 11.52
CA ASN A 100 3.31 -14.29 12.68
C ASN A 100 3.76 -15.00 13.95
N ALA A 101 3.49 -16.30 14.08
CA ALA A 101 3.90 -17.08 15.25
C ALA A 101 5.35 -17.58 15.18
N THR A 102 5.91 -17.73 13.98
CA THR A 102 7.19 -18.40 13.76
C THR A 102 8.35 -17.48 13.41
N GLU A 103 8.07 -16.31 12.83
CA GLU A 103 9.12 -15.39 12.37
C GLU A 103 8.74 -13.90 12.52
N LYS A 104 9.75 -13.06 12.67
CA LYS A 104 9.59 -11.60 12.56
C LYS A 104 9.70 -11.17 11.10
N HIS A 105 8.75 -10.35 10.65
CA HIS A 105 8.74 -9.81 9.29
C HIS A 105 8.11 -8.41 9.25
N ASP A 106 8.12 -7.76 8.09
CA ASP A 106 7.63 -6.38 7.92
C ASP A 106 6.10 -6.23 7.94
N ASP A 107 5.36 -7.34 7.86
CA ASP A 107 3.90 -7.30 7.69
C ASP A 107 3.10 -7.84 8.89
N MET A 108 3.72 -7.91 10.05
CA MET A 108 3.12 -8.50 11.25
C MET A 108 1.84 -7.80 11.71
N VAL A 109 1.76 -6.47 11.58
CA VAL A 109 0.57 -5.71 11.99
C VAL A 109 -0.63 -6.05 11.12
N ARG A 110 -0.48 -6.09 9.78
CA ARG A 110 -1.57 -6.45 8.88
C ARG A 110 -2.01 -7.91 9.03
N PHE A 111 -1.08 -8.81 9.37
CA PHE A 111 -1.41 -10.20 9.64
C PHE A 111 -2.18 -10.37 10.96
N GLU A 112 -1.92 -9.53 11.96
CA GLU A 112 -2.79 -9.47 13.15
C GLU A 112 -4.18 -8.92 12.80
N TYR A 113 -4.31 -7.99 11.85
CA TYR A 113 -5.61 -7.57 11.36
C TYR A 113 -6.37 -8.72 10.69
N ILE A 114 -5.72 -9.55 9.87
CA ILE A 114 -6.35 -10.75 9.30
C ILE A 114 -6.88 -11.66 10.42
N LYS A 115 -6.10 -11.87 11.47
CA LYS A 115 -6.47 -12.72 12.60
C LYS A 115 -7.66 -12.19 13.40
N HIS A 116 -7.70 -10.87 13.68
CA HIS A 116 -8.68 -10.28 14.58
C HIS A 116 -9.88 -9.67 13.86
N LEU A 117 -9.68 -9.11 12.66
CA LEU A 117 -10.71 -8.44 11.87
C LEU A 117 -11.17 -9.25 10.66
N GLY A 118 -10.41 -10.29 10.30
CA GLY A 118 -10.74 -11.19 9.20
C GLY A 118 -10.22 -10.78 7.84
N TYR A 119 -9.68 -9.55 7.69
CA TYR A 119 -9.32 -8.95 6.41
C TYR A 119 -7.93 -8.33 6.43
N TYR A 120 -7.32 -8.26 5.24
CA TYR A 120 -6.05 -7.58 5.01
C TYR A 120 -6.30 -6.15 4.54
N CYS A 121 -5.46 -5.20 4.94
CA CYS A 121 -5.62 -3.82 4.53
C CYS A 121 -4.54 -3.37 3.52
N THR A 122 -4.86 -2.33 2.75
CA THR A 122 -4.04 -1.90 1.61
C THR A 122 -2.76 -1.18 2.00
N GLU A 123 -2.76 -0.45 3.12
CA GLU A 123 -1.59 0.30 3.58
C GLU A 123 -0.59 -0.59 4.31
N SER A 124 0.68 -0.19 4.37
CA SER A 124 1.74 -0.94 5.04
C SER A 124 1.45 -1.21 6.52
N SER A 125 2.06 -2.25 7.08
CA SER A 125 1.99 -2.54 8.52
C SER A 125 2.51 -1.40 9.37
N GLU A 126 3.56 -0.73 8.92
CA GLU A 126 4.19 0.41 9.56
C GLU A 126 3.22 1.58 9.72
N HIS A 127 2.60 2.02 8.62
CA HIS A 127 1.61 3.09 8.65
C HIS A 127 0.32 2.70 9.39
N ASN A 128 -0.12 1.46 9.28
CA ASN A 128 -1.25 0.98 10.08
C ASN A 128 -0.98 1.03 11.58
N ALA A 129 0.25 0.76 12.01
CA ALA A 129 0.65 0.89 13.40
C ALA A 129 0.65 2.36 13.86
N GLU A 130 1.04 3.29 12.99
CA GLU A 130 1.06 4.74 13.28
C GLU A 130 -0.34 5.36 13.31
N TYR A 131 -1.20 5.00 12.35
CA TYR A 131 -2.53 5.61 12.21
C TYR A 131 -3.56 5.10 13.21
N ASN A 132 -3.32 3.94 13.81
CA ASN A 132 -4.25 3.29 14.72
C ASN A 132 -3.66 3.13 16.13
N PRO A 133 -4.41 3.44 17.20
CA PRO A 133 -3.92 3.33 18.57
C PRO A 133 -3.92 1.88 19.08
N LEU A 134 -3.76 0.89 18.20
CA LEU A 134 -3.86 -0.52 18.57
C LEU A 134 -2.52 -1.12 19.00
N PHE A 135 -1.41 -0.67 18.40
CA PHE A 135 -0.09 -1.27 18.58
C PHE A 135 0.89 -0.39 19.34
N ILE A 136 0.98 0.90 18.98
CA ILE A 136 1.92 1.84 19.63
C ILE A 136 1.23 2.45 20.83
N LYS A 137 1.56 1.94 22.04
CA LYS A 137 0.97 2.37 23.31
C LYS A 137 2.04 2.53 24.38
N SER A 138 2.03 3.65 25.08
CA SER A 138 2.96 3.90 26.19
C SER A 138 2.83 2.87 27.33
N ARG A 139 1.63 2.32 27.52
CA ARG A 139 1.37 1.28 28.54
C ARG A 139 1.92 -0.10 28.16
N TYR A 140 2.12 -0.37 26.89
CA TYR A 140 2.56 -1.67 26.34
C TYR A 140 3.67 -1.47 25.31
N PRO A 141 4.84 -0.92 25.72
CA PRO A 141 5.93 -0.60 24.79
C PRO A 141 6.52 -1.83 24.10
N GLU A 142 6.40 -3.01 24.72
CA GLU A 142 6.85 -4.28 24.17
C GLU A 142 6.14 -4.69 22.87
N MET A 143 4.98 -4.11 22.59
CA MET A 143 4.24 -4.37 21.34
C MET A 143 5.01 -3.89 20.11
N ILE A 144 5.79 -2.81 20.24
CA ILE A 144 6.60 -2.25 19.16
C ILE A 144 7.62 -3.27 18.69
N GLU A 145 8.34 -3.88 19.62
CA GLU A 145 9.32 -4.93 19.30
C GLU A 145 8.63 -6.23 18.86
N LYS A 146 7.56 -6.61 19.54
CA LYS A 146 6.81 -7.83 19.24
C LYS A 146 6.34 -7.89 17.80
N TYR A 147 5.78 -6.78 17.29
CA TYR A 147 5.25 -6.69 15.94
C TYR A 147 6.21 -6.05 14.92
N ASN A 148 7.49 -5.94 15.28
CA ASN A 148 8.54 -5.43 14.41
C ASN A 148 8.18 -4.06 13.79
N ILE A 149 7.70 -3.12 14.61
CA ILE A 149 7.24 -1.80 14.17
C ILE A 149 8.42 -0.83 14.19
N PRO A 150 8.90 -0.33 13.03
CA PRO A 150 9.92 0.70 13.00
C PRO A 150 9.32 2.06 13.40
N LEU A 151 10.05 2.84 14.19
CA LEU A 151 9.63 4.18 14.63
C LEU A 151 10.37 5.31 13.92
N ASP A 152 11.28 4.98 13.03
CA ASP A 152 12.23 5.89 12.37
C ASP A 152 12.09 5.92 10.85
N GLU A 153 10.91 5.59 10.32
CA GLU A 153 10.72 5.45 8.88
C GLU A 153 11.17 6.68 8.09
N TYR A 154 10.68 7.85 8.45
CA TYR A 154 11.02 9.07 7.70
C TYR A 154 12.48 9.47 7.83
N PRO A 155 13.11 9.48 9.01
CA PRO A 155 14.56 9.67 9.12
C PRO A 155 15.37 8.67 8.29
N ARG A 156 15.01 7.39 8.32
CA ARG A 156 15.65 6.34 7.54
C ARG A 156 15.50 6.58 6.04
N ARG A 157 14.28 6.87 5.58
CA ARG A 157 14.02 7.22 4.16
C ARG A 157 14.83 8.44 3.69
N CYS A 158 14.95 9.47 4.54
CA CYS A 158 15.81 10.63 4.20
C CYS A 158 17.26 10.22 3.98
N VAL A 159 17.80 9.37 4.87
CA VAL A 159 19.18 8.87 4.74
C VAL A 159 19.34 8.01 3.47
N GLU A 160 18.39 7.14 3.19
CA GLU A 160 18.38 6.29 1.99
C GLU A 160 18.30 7.13 0.70
N GLN A 161 17.44 8.15 0.68
CA GLN A 161 17.33 9.07 -0.46
C GLN A 161 18.60 9.86 -0.70
N ILE A 162 19.25 10.37 0.35
CA ILE A 162 20.53 11.09 0.23
C ILE A 162 21.60 10.16 -0.36
N LYS A 163 21.74 8.94 0.17
CA LYS A 163 22.69 7.95 -0.36
C LYS A 163 22.37 7.54 -1.80
N GLY A 164 21.09 7.36 -2.11
CA GLY A 164 20.64 7.07 -3.47
C GLY A 164 21.00 8.17 -4.45
N TRP A 165 20.78 9.42 -4.05
CA TRP A 165 21.16 10.58 -4.85
C TRP A 165 22.67 10.70 -5.07
N GLU A 166 23.48 10.49 -4.05
CA GLU A 166 24.95 10.51 -4.16
C GLU A 166 25.42 9.46 -5.18
N LYS A 167 24.89 8.24 -5.10
CA LYS A 167 25.19 7.18 -6.06
C LYS A 167 24.73 7.51 -7.48
N GLU A 168 23.50 7.98 -7.65
CA GLU A 168 22.95 8.37 -8.95
C GLU A 168 23.78 9.49 -9.59
N ARG A 169 24.19 10.47 -8.79
CA ARG A 169 25.09 11.55 -9.23
C ARG A 169 26.42 11.02 -9.72
N GLU A 170 27.04 10.10 -9.00
CA GLU A 170 28.30 9.46 -9.42
C GLU A 170 28.12 8.69 -10.75
N ASP A 171 27.06 7.93 -10.90
CA ASP A 171 26.75 7.17 -12.10
C ASP A 171 26.54 8.09 -13.32
N ILE A 172 25.80 9.19 -13.14
CA ILE A 172 25.58 10.20 -14.19
C ILE A 172 26.92 10.85 -14.61
N LEU A 173 27.75 11.22 -13.64
CA LEU A 173 29.03 11.87 -13.93
C LEU A 173 30.02 10.92 -14.61
N LYS A 174 29.96 9.64 -14.32
CA LYS A 174 30.85 8.62 -14.85
C LYS A 174 30.42 8.09 -16.23
N ASP A 175 29.16 7.72 -16.35
CA ASP A 175 28.65 6.96 -17.49
C ASP A 175 27.55 7.70 -18.29
N GLY A 176 27.12 8.89 -17.83
CA GLY A 176 26.04 9.66 -18.44
C GLY A 176 24.67 8.99 -18.38
N LYS A 177 24.51 7.98 -17.52
CA LYS A 177 23.28 7.19 -17.42
C LYS A 177 22.71 7.20 -15.99
N VAL A 178 21.39 7.25 -15.90
CA VAL A 178 20.66 6.99 -14.66
C VAL A 178 20.52 5.48 -14.54
N THR A 179 21.10 4.88 -13.50
CA THR A 179 21.12 3.42 -13.30
C THR A 179 20.09 2.95 -12.29
N HIS A 180 19.39 3.88 -11.64
CA HIS A 180 18.42 3.54 -10.58
C HIS A 180 17.00 3.63 -11.13
N GLU A 181 16.35 2.48 -11.31
CA GLU A 181 14.90 2.43 -11.45
C GLU A 181 14.27 2.76 -10.08
N ARG A 182 13.47 3.81 -10.04
CA ARG A 182 12.68 4.12 -8.85
C ARG A 182 11.57 3.06 -8.73
N SER A 183 11.68 2.21 -7.74
CA SER A 183 10.60 1.33 -7.30
C SER A 183 9.44 2.11 -6.68
#